data_0ed835e4e9744686f30a2380169d3d3b
#
_entry.id   0ed835e4e9744686f30a2380169d3d3b
#
_cell.length_a   1.000
_cell.length_b   1.000
_cell.length_c   1.000
_cell.angle_alpha   90.00
_cell.angle_beta   90.00
_cell.angle_gamma   90.00
#
_symmetry.space_group_name_H-M   'P 1'
#
loop_
_entity.id
_entity.type
_entity.pdbx_description
1 polymer ?
#
loop_
_entity_poly.entity_id
_entity_poly.type
_entity_poly.pdbx_seq_one_letter_code
_entity_poly.pdbx_strand_id
1 'polypeptide(L)'
;VACAAALATLPAAPARAQAHADPHWAAKDTGTTSVRFRGLSAVDRRTAWLSGTQGTVLRTTDGGAHWRNVSPPGAADLQFRDIEAFDARRVVVLAIGEGEASRVYRTDDGGATWTESFRNTDAKAFYDCMTFFDRRHGLAMSDPVDGRFRILSTGDGGRTWTVLPDTGMPAALDGEAGFAASGQCLVSAGPKDVWLATGGAARARVLHSADRGLTWTAADTPVPAGDPARGVFALAFRDRAHGLAVGGDYRADQPSPRSAAGTGDAGRTWRPAVTPPPAYRSGVTWLPHRRAAALAVGPTGTDLTTDAGRTWRTLDTGSYDTVDCAPDGGCWAAGEQGRAARLEN
;
A
#
# COMPACT_ATOMS: atom_id res chain seq x y z
N VAL A 1 46.98 45.00 -49.61
CA VAL A 1 46.87 44.90 -48.15
C VAL A 1 45.51 44.26 -47.81
N ALA A 2 45.53 42.99 -47.46
CA ALA A 2 44.33 42.28 -47.04
C ALA A 2 44.31 42.21 -45.49
N CYS A 3 43.30 42.82 -44.86
CA CYS A 3 43.04 42.65 -43.42
C CYS A 3 42.25 41.36 -43.18
N ALA A 4 42.84 40.41 -42.46
CA ALA A 4 42.14 39.23 -41.93
C ALA A 4 41.52 39.61 -40.58
N ALA A 5 40.17 39.51 -40.47
CA ALA A 5 39.46 39.64 -39.22
C ALA A 5 39.46 38.31 -38.50
N ALA A 6 40.03 38.22 -37.33
CA ALA A 6 39.97 37.05 -36.46
C ALA A 6 38.64 37.10 -35.66
N LEU A 7 37.75 36.11 -35.91
CA LEU A 7 36.59 35.89 -35.05
C LEU A 7 37.03 35.14 -33.77
N ALA A 8 36.92 35.80 -32.63
CA ALA A 8 37.09 35.19 -31.32
C ALA A 8 35.81 34.43 -30.93
N THR A 9 35.88 33.12 -30.82
CA THR A 9 34.80 32.28 -30.26
C THR A 9 34.83 32.36 -28.74
N LEU A 10 33.81 32.92 -28.13
CA LEU A 10 33.61 32.89 -26.70
C LEU A 10 33.22 31.45 -26.25
N PRO A 11 33.83 30.92 -25.18
CA PRO A 11 33.41 29.63 -24.65
C PRO A 11 32.00 29.72 -24.06
N ALA A 12 31.11 28.77 -24.44
CA ALA A 12 29.79 28.63 -23.86
C ALA A 12 29.93 28.29 -22.35
N ALA A 13 29.27 29.07 -21.52
CA ALA A 13 29.18 28.80 -20.09
C ALA A 13 28.49 27.44 -19.85
N PRO A 14 28.99 26.60 -18.92
CA PRO A 14 28.32 25.34 -18.61
C PRO A 14 26.91 25.61 -18.08
N ALA A 15 25.90 24.94 -18.66
CA ALA A 15 24.54 24.97 -18.17
C ALA A 15 24.52 24.49 -16.71
N ARG A 16 24.17 25.37 -15.78
CA ARG A 16 23.92 24.98 -14.40
C ARG A 16 22.78 23.99 -14.42
N ALA A 17 23.03 22.74 -14.02
CA ALA A 17 22.00 21.79 -13.66
C ALA A 17 21.16 22.43 -12.55
N GLN A 18 19.90 22.70 -12.83
CA GLN A 18 18.95 23.10 -11.79
C GLN A 18 18.88 21.93 -10.80
N ALA A 19 19.32 22.17 -9.58
CA ALA A 19 19.09 21.26 -8.49
C ALA A 19 17.56 21.19 -8.30
N HIS A 20 16.96 20.07 -8.73
CA HIS A 20 15.57 19.80 -8.38
C HIS A 20 15.51 19.68 -6.87
N ALA A 21 14.63 20.46 -6.23
CA ALA A 21 14.37 20.32 -4.82
C ALA A 21 13.93 18.87 -4.52
N ASP A 22 14.33 18.34 -3.37
CA ASP A 22 13.85 17.03 -2.93
C ASP A 22 12.31 17.08 -2.79
N PRO A 23 11.61 16.03 -3.16
CA PRO A 23 10.18 15.96 -2.95
C PRO A 23 9.86 16.06 -1.46
N HIS A 24 8.77 16.70 -1.10
CA HIS A 24 8.33 16.88 0.28
C HIS A 24 6.82 16.68 0.44
N TRP A 25 6.39 16.35 1.65
CA TRP A 25 4.98 16.19 1.96
C TRP A 25 4.35 17.54 2.28
N ALA A 26 3.40 17.97 1.45
CA ALA A 26 2.52 19.12 1.72
C ALA A 26 1.27 18.65 2.48
N ALA A 27 1.19 19.01 3.76
CA ALA A 27 0.06 18.63 4.61
C ALA A 27 -1.28 19.14 4.05
N LYS A 28 -2.32 18.33 4.20
CA LYS A 28 -3.70 18.62 3.79
C LYS A 28 -4.62 18.45 5.00
N ASP A 29 -5.42 19.47 5.28
CA ASP A 29 -6.38 19.45 6.38
C ASP A 29 -7.59 18.57 6.01
N THR A 30 -7.79 17.48 6.73
CA THR A 30 -8.91 16.55 6.53
C THR A 30 -10.16 16.94 7.31
N GLY A 31 -10.08 17.96 8.15
CA GLY A 31 -11.18 18.39 9.04
C GLY A 31 -11.41 17.47 10.24
N THR A 32 -10.52 16.52 10.53
CA THR A 32 -10.57 15.64 11.69
C THR A 32 -9.20 15.41 12.31
N THR A 33 -9.14 15.21 13.61
CA THR A 33 -7.93 14.87 14.37
C THR A 33 -8.06 13.58 15.17
N SER A 34 -9.24 12.95 15.16
CA SER A 34 -9.53 11.73 15.94
C SER A 34 -9.42 10.44 15.13
N VAL A 35 -9.37 10.55 13.80
CA VAL A 35 -9.34 9.39 12.90
C VAL A 35 -7.90 8.99 12.61
N ARG A 36 -7.62 7.68 12.62
CA ARG A 36 -6.39 7.12 12.07
C ARG A 36 -6.70 6.49 10.72
N PHE A 37 -6.12 7.08 9.66
CA PHE A 37 -6.26 6.57 8.30
C PHE A 37 -5.21 5.51 8.01
N ARG A 38 -5.67 4.36 7.50
CA ARG A 38 -4.81 3.25 7.09
C ARG A 38 -5.09 2.75 5.68
N GLY A 39 -6.30 2.98 5.16
CA GLY A 39 -6.59 2.77 3.76
C GLY A 39 -6.45 4.08 2.99
N LEU A 40 -5.80 4.02 1.84
CA LEU A 40 -5.60 5.14 0.92
C LEU A 40 -5.61 4.61 -0.51
N SER A 41 -6.39 5.26 -1.37
CA SER A 41 -6.38 5.02 -2.81
C SER A 41 -6.26 6.33 -3.57
N ALA A 42 -5.15 6.53 -4.27
CA ALA A 42 -4.85 7.68 -5.10
C ALA A 42 -5.39 7.44 -6.52
N VAL A 43 -6.40 8.17 -6.93
CA VAL A 43 -6.97 8.08 -8.28
C VAL A 43 -6.18 8.93 -9.28
N ASP A 44 -5.85 10.16 -8.87
CA ASP A 44 -5.04 11.13 -9.62
C ASP A 44 -4.50 12.23 -8.68
N ARG A 45 -3.84 13.26 -9.24
CA ARG A 45 -3.30 14.40 -8.47
C ARG A 45 -4.36 15.21 -7.73
N ARG A 46 -5.63 15.08 -8.09
CA ARG A 46 -6.75 15.85 -7.50
C ARG A 46 -7.66 14.97 -6.66
N THR A 47 -7.76 13.69 -6.99
CA THR A 47 -8.73 12.76 -6.43
C THR A 47 -8.02 11.69 -5.60
N ALA A 48 -8.36 11.64 -4.33
CA ALA A 48 -7.92 10.59 -3.41
C ALA A 48 -9.03 10.21 -2.44
N TRP A 49 -8.96 8.98 -1.96
CA TRP A 49 -9.86 8.44 -0.95
C TRP A 49 -9.07 7.96 0.25
N LEU A 50 -9.58 8.20 1.43
CA LEU A 50 -9.04 7.74 2.71
C LEU A 50 -10.07 6.92 3.44
N SER A 51 -9.62 5.87 4.13
CA SER A 51 -10.45 5.09 5.04
C SER A 51 -9.73 4.85 6.38
N GLY A 52 -10.50 4.77 7.47
CA GLY A 52 -9.88 4.71 8.79
C GLY A 52 -10.80 4.24 9.91
N THR A 53 -10.38 4.55 11.12
CA THR A 53 -11.14 4.26 12.34
C THR A 53 -12.48 4.98 12.37
N GLN A 54 -13.39 4.56 13.24
CA GLN A 54 -14.72 5.14 13.41
C GLN A 54 -15.58 5.07 12.13
N GLY A 55 -15.38 4.04 11.32
CA GLY A 55 -16.11 3.85 10.07
C GLY A 55 -15.93 4.98 9.06
N THR A 56 -14.84 5.74 9.18
CA THR A 56 -14.64 6.96 8.40
C THR A 56 -14.16 6.67 6.99
N VAL A 57 -14.81 7.30 6.00
CA VAL A 57 -14.35 7.39 4.62
C VAL A 57 -14.38 8.85 4.18
N LEU A 58 -13.23 9.35 3.74
CA LEU A 58 -13.11 10.71 3.19
C LEU A 58 -12.75 10.66 1.71
N ARG A 59 -13.21 11.66 0.97
CA ARG A 59 -12.87 11.87 -0.44
C ARG A 59 -12.50 13.32 -0.70
N THR A 60 -11.42 13.52 -1.47
CA THR A 60 -11.12 14.80 -2.15
C THR A 60 -11.21 14.65 -3.67
N THR A 61 -11.53 15.74 -4.37
CA THR A 61 -11.50 15.86 -5.84
C THR A 61 -10.83 17.15 -6.32
N ASP A 62 -10.20 17.88 -5.41
CA ASP A 62 -9.57 19.18 -5.65
C ASP A 62 -8.12 19.26 -5.14
N GLY A 63 -7.45 18.12 -4.99
CA GLY A 63 -6.05 18.05 -4.57
C GLY A 63 -5.86 18.20 -3.07
N GLY A 64 -6.88 17.86 -2.28
CA GLY A 64 -6.84 17.94 -0.83
C GLY A 64 -7.14 19.35 -0.28
N ALA A 65 -7.63 20.27 -1.11
CA ALA A 65 -8.10 21.57 -0.62
C ALA A 65 -9.36 21.41 0.26
N HIS A 66 -10.22 20.46 -0.11
CA HIS A 66 -11.38 20.08 0.70
C HIS A 66 -11.53 18.56 0.73
N TRP A 67 -11.90 18.05 1.91
CA TRP A 67 -12.26 16.65 2.12
C TRP A 67 -13.73 16.55 2.53
N ARG A 68 -14.44 15.65 1.88
CA ARG A 68 -15.84 15.34 2.20
C ARG A 68 -15.90 14.02 2.96
N ASN A 69 -16.58 14.04 4.10
CA ASN A 69 -16.96 12.79 4.76
C ASN A 69 -18.10 12.15 3.94
N VAL A 70 -17.83 10.93 3.48
CA VAL A 70 -18.74 10.12 2.65
C VAL A 70 -18.89 8.72 3.21
N SER A 71 -18.74 8.56 4.52
CA SER A 71 -18.78 7.30 5.24
C SER A 71 -20.09 6.54 5.05
N PRO A 72 -20.07 5.20 5.00
CA PRO A 72 -21.29 4.38 5.01
C PRO A 72 -22.12 4.65 6.27
N PRO A 73 -23.43 4.85 6.15
CA PRO A 73 -24.32 5.00 7.32
C PRO A 73 -24.26 3.77 8.23
N GLY A 74 -24.24 3.98 9.55
CA GLY A 74 -24.21 2.89 10.54
C GLY A 74 -22.89 2.15 10.67
N ALA A 75 -21.79 2.67 10.11
CA ALA A 75 -20.46 2.04 10.14
C ALA A 75 -19.53 2.57 11.26
N ALA A 76 -20.03 3.41 12.17
CA ALA A 76 -19.19 4.13 13.14
C ALA A 76 -18.34 3.20 14.05
N ASP A 77 -18.77 1.98 14.31
CA ASP A 77 -18.04 1.00 15.10
C ASP A 77 -17.02 0.20 14.29
N LEU A 78 -16.99 0.38 12.96
CA LEU A 78 -16.10 -0.36 12.07
C LEU A 78 -14.73 0.32 11.93
N GLN A 79 -13.75 -0.49 11.55
CA GLN A 79 -12.41 -0.04 11.24
C GLN A 79 -12.09 -0.33 9.78
N PHE A 80 -12.16 0.70 8.94
CA PHE A 80 -11.79 0.56 7.54
C PHE A 80 -10.26 0.66 7.38
N ARG A 81 -9.64 -0.43 6.94
CA ARG A 81 -8.18 -0.54 6.82
C ARG A 81 -7.70 -0.62 5.38
N ASP A 82 -8.62 -0.85 4.45
CA ASP A 82 -8.29 -0.91 3.04
C ASP A 82 -9.39 -0.26 2.19
N ILE A 83 -8.99 0.36 1.07
CA ILE A 83 -9.88 1.06 0.16
C ILE A 83 -9.32 1.03 -1.26
N GLU A 84 -10.15 0.62 -2.22
CA GLU A 84 -9.79 0.52 -3.64
C GLU A 84 -10.72 1.40 -4.48
N ALA A 85 -10.18 2.49 -5.01
CA ALA A 85 -10.91 3.44 -5.82
C ALA A 85 -10.63 3.23 -7.32
N PHE A 86 -11.67 2.99 -8.11
CA PHE A 86 -11.56 2.89 -9.56
C PHE A 86 -11.62 4.27 -10.24
N ASP A 87 -12.25 5.21 -9.57
CA ASP A 87 -12.41 6.62 -9.99
C ASP A 87 -13.04 7.43 -8.85
N ALA A 88 -13.42 8.70 -9.12
CA ALA A 88 -14.05 9.58 -8.14
C ALA A 88 -15.45 9.12 -7.67
N ARG A 89 -16.03 8.08 -8.26
CA ARG A 89 -17.39 7.61 -7.98
C ARG A 89 -17.46 6.19 -7.47
N ARG A 90 -16.59 5.31 -7.96
CA ARG A 90 -16.63 3.87 -7.65
C ARG A 90 -15.52 3.47 -6.74
N VAL A 91 -15.88 2.96 -5.60
CA VAL A 91 -14.96 2.58 -4.52
C VAL A 91 -15.48 1.33 -3.82
N VAL A 92 -14.56 0.51 -3.38
CA VAL A 92 -14.78 -0.61 -2.47
C VAL A 92 -13.95 -0.36 -1.22
N VAL A 93 -14.51 -0.57 -0.04
CA VAL A 93 -13.80 -0.41 1.23
C VAL A 93 -13.98 -1.65 2.10
N LEU A 94 -12.89 -2.08 2.75
CA LEU A 94 -12.85 -3.25 3.63
C LEU A 94 -12.75 -2.80 5.09
N ALA A 95 -13.72 -3.25 5.90
CA ALA A 95 -13.64 -3.21 7.34
C ALA A 95 -13.01 -4.49 7.85
N ILE A 96 -12.04 -4.36 8.76
CA ILE A 96 -11.38 -5.46 9.44
C ILE A 96 -12.11 -5.81 10.74
N GLY A 97 -11.86 -6.99 11.28
CA GLY A 97 -12.29 -7.44 12.58
C GLY A 97 -12.72 -8.89 12.58
N GLU A 98 -12.93 -9.45 13.76
CA GLU A 98 -13.39 -10.83 13.90
C GLU A 98 -14.86 -10.98 13.48
N GLY A 99 -15.17 -12.10 12.86
CA GLY A 99 -16.54 -12.45 12.49
C GLY A 99 -17.22 -11.35 11.66
N GLU A 100 -18.40 -10.93 12.05
CA GLU A 100 -19.21 -9.95 11.32
C GLU A 100 -18.63 -8.52 11.29
N ALA A 101 -17.55 -8.23 12.00
CA ALA A 101 -16.86 -6.95 11.88
C ALA A 101 -16.09 -6.83 10.55
N SER A 102 -15.65 -7.95 9.99
CA SER A 102 -15.09 -8.00 8.64
C SER A 102 -16.20 -7.87 7.60
N ARG A 103 -16.23 -6.72 6.90
CA ARG A 103 -17.27 -6.38 5.91
C ARG A 103 -16.68 -5.65 4.72
N VAL A 104 -17.32 -5.78 3.57
CA VAL A 104 -17.01 -4.99 2.39
C VAL A 104 -18.20 -4.12 2.03
N TYR A 105 -17.94 -2.83 1.85
CA TYR A 105 -18.91 -1.87 1.33
C TYR A 105 -18.47 -1.37 -0.03
N ARG A 106 -19.46 -1.04 -0.87
CA ARG A 106 -19.25 -0.50 -2.20
C ARG A 106 -20.13 0.72 -2.44
N THR A 107 -19.60 1.70 -3.15
CA THR A 107 -20.35 2.82 -3.75
C THR A 107 -20.09 2.91 -5.24
N ASP A 108 -21.09 3.36 -6.00
CA ASP A 108 -21.01 3.68 -7.44
C ASP A 108 -21.28 5.17 -7.72
N ASP A 109 -21.57 5.97 -6.69
CA ASP A 109 -22.01 7.37 -6.81
C ASP A 109 -21.16 8.36 -5.98
N GLY A 110 -19.96 7.94 -5.59
CA GLY A 110 -19.01 8.80 -4.88
C GLY A 110 -19.29 8.90 -3.39
N GLY A 111 -19.91 7.88 -2.82
CA GLY A 111 -20.22 7.80 -1.40
C GLY A 111 -21.54 8.46 -1.02
N ALA A 112 -22.39 8.82 -2.00
CA ALA A 112 -23.74 9.29 -1.70
C ALA A 112 -24.63 8.16 -1.19
N THR A 113 -24.44 6.96 -1.75
CA THR A 113 -25.05 5.73 -1.25
C THR A 113 -24.02 4.60 -1.16
N TRP A 114 -24.25 3.67 -0.22
CA TRP A 114 -23.39 2.50 0.00
C TRP A 114 -24.21 1.23 0.06
N THR A 115 -23.63 0.16 -0.49
CA THR A 115 -24.15 -1.20 -0.37
C THR A 115 -23.15 -2.03 0.41
N GLU A 116 -23.56 -2.71 1.47
CA GLU A 116 -22.78 -3.78 2.09
C GLU A 116 -22.81 -4.97 1.13
N SER A 117 -21.67 -5.26 0.48
CA SER A 117 -21.56 -6.28 -0.56
C SER A 117 -21.03 -7.62 -0.03
N PHE A 118 -20.46 -7.60 1.18
CA PHE A 118 -20.04 -8.79 1.91
C PHE A 118 -20.08 -8.56 3.40
N ARG A 119 -20.54 -9.59 4.13
CA ARG A 119 -20.42 -9.70 5.57
C ARG A 119 -19.87 -11.08 5.91
N ASN A 120 -18.78 -11.10 6.66
CA ASN A 120 -18.21 -12.35 7.12
C ASN A 120 -19.15 -12.98 8.20
N THR A 121 -19.43 -14.26 8.06
CA THR A 121 -20.24 -15.02 9.03
C THR A 121 -19.44 -16.10 9.77
N ASP A 122 -18.16 -16.26 9.42
CA ASP A 122 -17.26 -17.20 10.08
C ASP A 122 -16.47 -16.49 11.19
N ALA A 123 -16.72 -16.85 12.43
CA ALA A 123 -16.06 -16.26 13.59
C ALA A 123 -14.53 -16.44 13.61
N LYS A 124 -14.00 -17.39 12.85
CA LYS A 124 -12.55 -17.64 12.76
C LYS A 124 -11.84 -16.75 11.72
N ALA A 125 -12.59 -16.13 10.81
CA ALA A 125 -12.00 -15.34 9.75
C ALA A 125 -11.88 -13.86 10.15
N PHE A 126 -10.71 -13.28 9.85
CA PHE A 126 -10.38 -11.88 10.04
C PHE A 126 -9.80 -11.37 8.72
N TYR A 127 -10.55 -10.56 7.96
CA TYR A 127 -10.08 -10.06 6.66
C TYR A 127 -9.26 -8.80 6.84
N ASP A 128 -8.04 -8.77 6.26
CA ASP A 128 -7.02 -7.75 6.47
C ASP A 128 -6.86 -6.77 5.32
N CYS A 129 -6.74 -7.28 4.10
CA CYS A 129 -6.40 -6.51 2.91
C CYS A 129 -7.19 -7.00 1.69
N MET A 130 -7.29 -6.10 0.70
CA MET A 130 -7.96 -6.36 -0.55
C MET A 130 -7.16 -5.73 -1.71
N THR A 131 -7.28 -6.28 -2.91
CA THR A 131 -6.69 -5.71 -4.13
C THR A 131 -7.51 -6.03 -5.35
N PHE A 132 -7.40 -5.22 -6.41
CA PHE A 132 -8.07 -5.45 -7.68
C PHE A 132 -7.07 -5.55 -8.83
N PHE A 133 -7.24 -6.54 -9.71
CA PHE A 133 -6.48 -6.69 -10.95
C PHE A 133 -6.96 -5.73 -12.03
N ASP A 134 -8.25 -5.46 -12.01
CA ASP A 134 -8.98 -4.58 -12.93
C ASP A 134 -10.29 -4.12 -12.26
N ARG A 135 -11.11 -3.35 -12.98
CA ARG A 135 -12.39 -2.82 -12.48
C ARG A 135 -13.44 -3.87 -12.11
N ARG A 136 -13.20 -5.15 -12.39
CA ARG A 136 -14.14 -6.26 -12.16
C ARG A 136 -13.60 -7.31 -11.20
N HIS A 137 -12.32 -7.66 -11.33
CA HIS A 137 -11.73 -8.80 -10.62
C HIS A 137 -10.89 -8.33 -9.46
N GLY A 138 -11.22 -8.78 -8.28
CA GLY A 138 -10.48 -8.47 -7.05
C GLY A 138 -10.46 -9.64 -6.10
N LEU A 139 -9.56 -9.55 -5.13
CA LEU A 139 -9.42 -10.49 -4.03
C LEU A 139 -9.37 -9.74 -2.70
N ALA A 140 -9.84 -10.40 -1.63
CA ALA A 140 -9.53 -10.02 -0.26
C ALA A 140 -9.01 -11.24 0.50
N MET A 141 -8.08 -11.03 1.42
CA MET A 141 -7.47 -12.10 2.20
C MET A 141 -7.86 -11.99 3.66
N SER A 142 -8.02 -13.12 4.31
CA SER A 142 -8.17 -13.27 5.75
C SER A 142 -6.98 -14.01 6.32
N ASP A 143 -6.70 -13.76 7.58
CA ASP A 143 -5.84 -14.59 8.40
C ASP A 143 -6.20 -16.09 8.28
N PRO A 144 -5.30 -17.01 8.64
CA PRO A 144 -5.52 -18.43 8.46
C PRO A 144 -6.76 -18.94 9.19
N VAL A 145 -7.64 -19.60 8.45
CA VAL A 145 -8.76 -20.37 8.95
C VAL A 145 -8.45 -21.85 8.73
N ASP A 146 -8.46 -22.62 9.79
CA ASP A 146 -8.12 -24.07 9.77
C ASP A 146 -6.73 -24.34 9.14
N GLY A 147 -5.75 -23.44 9.42
CA GLY A 147 -4.36 -23.56 9.03
C GLY A 147 -4.03 -23.10 7.60
N ARG A 148 -4.92 -22.36 6.92
CA ARG A 148 -4.70 -21.77 5.59
C ARG A 148 -5.27 -20.38 5.49
N PHE A 149 -4.55 -19.46 4.81
CA PHE A 149 -5.10 -18.16 4.48
C PHE A 149 -6.37 -18.33 3.62
N ARG A 150 -7.41 -17.59 3.96
CA ARG A 150 -8.67 -17.63 3.22
C ARG A 150 -8.72 -16.48 2.24
N ILE A 151 -9.19 -16.76 1.04
CA ILE A 151 -9.29 -15.77 -0.05
C ILE A 151 -10.75 -15.60 -0.45
N LEU A 152 -11.21 -14.34 -0.48
CA LEU A 152 -12.44 -13.94 -1.17
C LEU A 152 -12.10 -13.48 -2.58
N SER A 153 -12.99 -13.75 -3.52
CA SER A 153 -12.90 -13.31 -4.90
C SER A 153 -14.17 -12.62 -5.37
N THR A 154 -14.00 -11.58 -6.16
CA THR A 154 -15.08 -10.93 -6.91
C THR A 154 -14.77 -10.93 -8.41
N GLY A 155 -15.79 -11.08 -9.25
CA GLY A 155 -15.72 -10.96 -10.71
C GLY A 155 -16.59 -9.82 -11.27
N ASP A 156 -17.21 -9.03 -10.40
CA ASP A 156 -18.20 -7.99 -10.75
C ASP A 156 -17.90 -6.62 -10.14
N GLY A 157 -16.64 -6.43 -9.73
CA GLY A 157 -16.13 -5.17 -9.18
C GLY A 157 -16.53 -4.96 -7.72
N GLY A 158 -16.63 -6.02 -6.94
CA GLY A 158 -16.94 -5.99 -5.52
C GLY A 158 -18.44 -5.88 -5.21
N ARG A 159 -19.33 -6.21 -6.17
CA ARG A 159 -20.78 -6.29 -5.88
C ARG A 159 -21.15 -7.57 -5.16
N THR A 160 -20.48 -8.66 -5.53
CA THR A 160 -20.61 -9.96 -4.85
C THR A 160 -19.24 -10.57 -4.59
N TRP A 161 -19.12 -11.35 -3.54
CA TRP A 161 -17.89 -11.98 -3.12
C TRP A 161 -18.13 -13.47 -2.82
N THR A 162 -17.15 -14.28 -3.18
CA THR A 162 -17.17 -15.74 -2.97
C THR A 162 -15.86 -16.19 -2.35
N VAL A 163 -15.91 -17.06 -1.34
CA VAL A 163 -14.73 -17.71 -0.79
C VAL A 163 -14.18 -18.69 -1.81
N LEU A 164 -12.89 -18.56 -2.15
CA LEU A 164 -12.20 -19.52 -3.01
C LEU A 164 -11.88 -20.82 -2.24
N PRO A 165 -11.80 -21.98 -2.95
CA PRO A 165 -11.24 -23.19 -2.36
C PRO A 165 -9.81 -22.98 -1.87
N ASP A 166 -9.47 -23.54 -0.73
CA ASP A 166 -8.15 -23.40 -0.10
C ASP A 166 -7.15 -24.48 -0.49
N THR A 167 -7.55 -25.45 -1.34
CA THR A 167 -6.72 -26.60 -1.76
C THR A 167 -5.42 -26.20 -2.45
N GLY A 168 -5.40 -25.02 -3.08
CA GLY A 168 -4.20 -24.44 -3.72
C GLY A 168 -3.36 -23.55 -2.79
N MET A 169 -3.79 -23.33 -1.54
CA MET A 169 -3.09 -22.49 -0.56
C MET A 169 -2.13 -23.34 0.28
N PRO A 170 -0.83 -22.96 0.39
CA PRO A 170 0.08 -23.63 1.31
C PRO A 170 -0.41 -23.54 2.76
N ALA A 171 -0.02 -24.51 3.58
CA ALA A 171 -0.27 -24.42 5.02
C ALA A 171 0.41 -23.17 5.61
N ALA A 172 -0.30 -22.48 6.48
CA ALA A 172 0.26 -21.42 7.29
C ALA A 172 1.27 -22.00 8.29
N LEU A 173 2.28 -21.20 8.62
CA LEU A 173 3.17 -21.50 9.74
C LEU A 173 2.43 -21.23 11.06
N ASP A 174 2.92 -21.83 12.14
CA ASP A 174 2.37 -21.55 13.47
C ASP A 174 2.52 -20.07 13.82
N GLY A 175 1.41 -19.41 14.18
CA GLY A 175 1.34 -17.97 14.45
C GLY A 175 1.45 -17.05 13.22
N GLU A 176 1.41 -17.58 12.00
CA GLU A 176 1.46 -16.74 10.80
C GLU A 176 0.15 -15.99 10.55
N ALA A 177 0.27 -14.70 10.27
CA ALA A 177 -0.86 -13.79 10.03
C ALA A 177 -0.53 -12.75 8.96
N GLY A 178 -1.56 -12.10 8.43
CA GLY A 178 -1.46 -10.85 7.69
C GLY A 178 -1.35 -9.65 8.63
N PHE A 179 -1.14 -8.45 8.05
CA PHE A 179 -1.10 -7.22 8.83
C PHE A 179 -1.93 -6.12 8.15
N ALA A 180 -3.10 -5.83 8.70
CA ALA A 180 -3.97 -4.75 8.25
C ALA A 180 -3.40 -3.35 8.59
N ALA A 181 -2.20 -3.05 8.14
CA ALA A 181 -1.47 -1.82 8.51
C ALA A 181 -1.71 -0.66 7.55
N SER A 182 -1.85 -0.94 6.24
CA SER A 182 -1.97 0.08 5.18
C SER A 182 -2.80 -0.37 3.98
N GLY A 183 -3.47 -1.54 4.03
CA GLY A 183 -4.11 -2.18 2.87
C GLY A 183 -3.13 -2.91 1.94
N GLN A 184 -1.82 -2.73 2.11
CA GLN A 184 -0.80 -3.23 1.18
C GLN A 184 -0.24 -4.61 1.56
N CYS A 185 -0.91 -5.38 2.41
CA CYS A 185 -0.52 -6.77 2.68
C CYS A 185 -0.96 -7.72 1.56
N LEU A 186 -1.89 -7.30 0.69
CA LEU A 186 -2.28 -7.99 -0.53
C LEU A 186 -2.19 -7.03 -1.71
N VAL A 187 -1.34 -7.33 -2.69
CA VAL A 187 -1.13 -6.43 -3.84
C VAL A 187 -1.11 -7.21 -5.15
N SER A 188 -1.60 -6.60 -6.22
CA SER A 188 -1.64 -7.21 -7.56
C SER A 188 -0.76 -6.45 -8.55
N ALA A 189 -0.23 -7.16 -9.57
CA ALA A 189 0.40 -6.55 -10.73
C ALA A 189 0.13 -7.36 -11.99
N GLY A 190 -0.40 -6.68 -13.00
CA GLY A 190 -0.87 -7.36 -14.21
C GLY A 190 -2.21 -8.09 -14.02
N PRO A 191 -2.64 -8.92 -14.97
CA PRO A 191 -4.02 -9.40 -14.99
C PRO A 191 -4.33 -10.56 -14.04
N LYS A 192 -3.30 -11.20 -13.45
CA LYS A 192 -3.48 -12.46 -12.70
C LYS A 192 -2.55 -12.62 -11.49
N ASP A 193 -1.44 -11.86 -11.42
CA ASP A 193 -0.45 -12.04 -10.37
C ASP A 193 -0.84 -11.24 -9.13
N VAL A 194 -0.74 -11.88 -7.97
CA VAL A 194 -1.05 -11.31 -6.66
C VAL A 194 -0.08 -11.84 -5.62
N TRP A 195 0.32 -10.97 -4.70
CA TRP A 195 1.23 -11.31 -3.59
C TRP A 195 0.59 -10.97 -2.26
N LEU A 196 0.81 -11.83 -1.29
CA LEU A 196 0.34 -11.72 0.09
C LEU A 196 1.52 -11.69 1.03
N ALA A 197 1.63 -10.66 1.87
CA ALA A 197 2.65 -10.48 2.88
C ALA A 197 2.23 -11.08 4.21
N THR A 198 3.15 -11.76 4.89
CA THR A 198 2.89 -12.38 6.19
C THR A 198 3.96 -12.07 7.23
N GLY A 199 3.62 -12.32 8.48
CA GLY A 199 4.53 -12.27 9.61
C GLY A 199 3.97 -13.01 10.82
N GLY A 200 4.45 -12.68 12.02
CA GLY A 200 4.00 -13.31 13.27
C GLY A 200 4.68 -14.63 13.57
N ALA A 201 5.01 -15.42 12.56
CA ALA A 201 5.60 -16.73 12.67
C ALA A 201 7.14 -16.69 12.78
N ALA A 202 7.77 -17.87 12.85
CA ALA A 202 9.22 -18.01 12.88
C ALA A 202 9.94 -17.40 11.65
N ARG A 203 9.22 -17.25 10.53
CA ARG A 203 9.71 -16.65 9.28
C ARG A 203 8.64 -15.72 8.71
N ALA A 204 9.06 -14.58 8.15
CA ALA A 204 8.20 -13.72 7.36
C ALA A 204 8.23 -14.19 5.90
N ARG A 205 7.07 -14.45 5.33
CA ARG A 205 6.94 -14.98 3.97
C ARG A 205 6.19 -14.00 3.07
N VAL A 206 6.38 -14.18 1.77
CA VAL A 206 5.49 -13.64 0.75
C VAL A 206 4.94 -14.81 -0.06
N LEU A 207 3.63 -14.90 -0.13
CA LEU A 207 2.96 -15.88 -0.97
C LEU A 207 2.62 -15.23 -2.31
N HIS A 208 2.80 -15.97 -3.41
CA HIS A 208 2.52 -15.53 -4.77
C HIS A 208 1.55 -16.47 -5.48
N SER A 209 0.55 -15.91 -6.12
CA SER A 209 -0.34 -16.58 -7.05
C SER A 209 -0.23 -15.94 -8.43
N ALA A 210 -0.18 -16.77 -9.49
CA ALA A 210 -0.16 -16.31 -10.88
C ALA A 210 -1.49 -16.60 -11.63
N ASP A 211 -2.54 -17.01 -10.90
CA ASP A 211 -3.83 -17.47 -11.42
C ASP A 211 -5.04 -16.87 -10.68
N ARG A 212 -4.88 -15.63 -10.17
CA ARG A 212 -5.90 -14.89 -9.40
C ARG A 212 -6.31 -15.58 -8.10
N GLY A 213 -5.34 -16.11 -7.36
CA GLY A 213 -5.55 -16.63 -6.02
C GLY A 213 -6.04 -18.09 -5.96
N LEU A 214 -6.02 -18.84 -7.07
CA LEU A 214 -6.41 -20.24 -7.07
C LEU A 214 -5.31 -21.15 -6.53
N THR A 215 -4.05 -20.88 -6.93
CA THR A 215 -2.89 -21.60 -6.41
C THR A 215 -1.80 -20.63 -5.95
N TRP A 216 -1.08 -21.01 -4.90
CA TRP A 216 -0.10 -20.16 -4.25
C TRP A 216 1.21 -20.89 -3.98
N THR A 217 2.30 -20.14 -4.05
CA THR A 217 3.64 -20.58 -3.62
C THR A 217 4.15 -19.61 -2.57
N ALA A 218 4.88 -20.10 -1.57
CA ALA A 218 5.44 -19.29 -0.51
C ALA A 218 6.95 -19.17 -0.63
N ALA A 219 7.49 -17.98 -0.41
CA ALA A 219 8.93 -17.72 -0.34
C ALA A 219 9.27 -16.98 0.97
N ASP A 220 10.37 -17.40 1.61
CA ASP A 220 10.87 -16.73 2.80
C ASP A 220 11.49 -15.36 2.42
N THR A 221 11.38 -14.40 3.32
CA THR A 221 12.01 -13.09 3.19
C THR A 221 13.08 -12.87 4.25
N PRO A 222 14.05 -11.98 4.02
CA PRO A 222 15.04 -11.61 5.04
C PRO A 222 14.49 -10.60 6.08
N VAL A 223 13.23 -10.17 5.97
CA VAL A 223 12.60 -9.24 6.92
C VAL A 223 12.49 -9.91 8.30
N PRO A 224 12.74 -9.19 9.42
CA PRO A 224 12.68 -9.76 10.75
C PRO A 224 11.37 -10.47 11.05
N ALA A 225 11.44 -11.62 11.72
CA ALA A 225 10.32 -12.47 12.11
C ALA A 225 10.56 -13.09 13.49
N GLY A 226 9.79 -14.10 13.88
CA GLY A 226 9.95 -14.83 15.14
C GLY A 226 9.26 -14.17 16.33
N ASP A 227 8.40 -13.22 16.09
CA ASP A 227 7.57 -12.53 17.09
C ASP A 227 6.25 -12.07 16.43
N PRO A 228 5.10 -12.12 17.12
CA PRO A 228 3.80 -11.71 16.58
C PRO A 228 3.75 -10.27 16.03
N ALA A 229 4.67 -9.39 16.46
CA ALA A 229 4.75 -8.02 15.99
C ALA A 229 5.70 -7.81 14.81
N ARG A 230 6.33 -8.87 14.29
CA ARG A 230 7.36 -8.77 13.25
C ARG A 230 6.96 -9.47 11.97
N GLY A 231 7.30 -8.86 10.84
CA GLY A 231 7.06 -9.44 9.54
C GLY A 231 7.11 -8.45 8.40
N VAL A 232 6.61 -8.88 7.25
CA VAL A 232 6.35 -8.01 6.10
C VAL A 232 4.97 -7.38 6.28
N PHE A 233 4.90 -6.06 6.24
CA PHE A 233 3.66 -5.30 6.45
C PHE A 233 3.09 -4.75 5.16
N ALA A 234 3.95 -4.42 4.20
CA ALA A 234 3.52 -3.89 2.92
C ALA A 234 4.38 -4.39 1.76
N LEU A 235 3.73 -4.56 0.64
CA LEU A 235 4.33 -4.92 -0.65
C LEU A 235 4.01 -3.83 -1.68
N ALA A 236 4.89 -3.66 -2.66
CA ALA A 236 4.59 -2.93 -3.88
C ALA A 236 5.28 -3.61 -5.07
N PHE A 237 4.51 -3.94 -6.10
CA PHE A 237 5.02 -4.49 -7.35
C PHE A 237 4.80 -3.47 -8.47
N ARG A 238 5.89 -3.03 -9.15
CA ARG A 238 5.77 -2.13 -10.31
C ARG A 238 5.47 -2.87 -11.61
N ASP A 239 5.76 -4.15 -11.63
CA ASP A 239 5.47 -5.11 -12.70
C ASP A 239 5.46 -6.53 -12.13
N ARG A 240 5.19 -7.54 -12.96
CA ARG A 240 5.09 -8.94 -12.52
C ARG A 240 6.38 -9.54 -11.96
N ALA A 241 7.54 -8.91 -12.17
CA ALA A 241 8.82 -9.44 -11.73
C ALA A 241 9.42 -8.66 -10.55
N HIS A 242 9.25 -7.32 -10.53
CA HIS A 242 9.97 -6.46 -9.62
C HIS A 242 9.08 -5.93 -8.49
N GLY A 243 9.42 -6.30 -7.28
CA GLY A 243 8.68 -5.92 -6.08
C GLY A 243 9.58 -5.49 -4.92
N LEU A 244 8.97 -4.78 -3.99
CA LEU A 244 9.52 -4.36 -2.71
C LEU A 244 8.66 -4.93 -1.58
N ALA A 245 9.31 -5.30 -0.49
CA ALA A 245 8.69 -5.69 0.77
C ALA A 245 9.27 -4.80 1.86
N VAL A 246 8.41 -4.20 2.68
CA VAL A 246 8.83 -3.46 3.87
C VAL A 246 8.09 -3.95 5.10
N GLY A 247 8.71 -3.75 6.27
CA GLY A 247 8.15 -4.21 7.53
C GLY A 247 9.06 -3.91 8.72
N GLY A 248 9.19 -4.87 9.62
CA GLY A 248 9.96 -4.76 10.85
C GLY A 248 9.15 -5.13 12.07
N ASP A 249 9.43 -4.51 13.22
CA ASP A 249 8.68 -4.67 14.47
C ASP A 249 7.85 -3.39 14.70
N TYR A 250 6.51 -3.48 14.63
CA TYR A 250 5.64 -2.30 14.75
C TYR A 250 5.61 -1.70 16.17
N ARG A 251 6.08 -2.42 17.18
CA ARG A 251 6.17 -1.95 18.58
C ARG A 251 7.45 -1.17 18.85
N ALA A 252 8.40 -1.21 17.92
CA ALA A 252 9.73 -0.68 18.15
C ALA A 252 9.91 0.70 17.52
N ASP A 253 10.25 1.69 18.32
CA ASP A 253 10.82 2.97 17.90
C ASP A 253 12.29 2.79 17.47
N GLN A 254 12.83 1.59 17.66
CA GLN A 254 14.23 1.22 17.52
C GLN A 254 14.60 0.91 16.06
N PRO A 255 15.87 1.03 15.70
CA PRO A 255 16.35 0.62 14.41
C PRO A 255 15.92 -0.81 14.06
N SER A 256 15.33 -1.01 12.89
CA SER A 256 14.91 -2.32 12.40
C SER A 256 15.84 -2.76 11.27
N PRO A 257 16.93 -3.49 11.56
CA PRO A 257 17.81 -3.99 10.52
C PRO A 257 17.02 -4.92 9.60
N ARG A 258 17.27 -4.82 8.29
CA ARG A 258 16.58 -5.62 7.27
C ARG A 258 15.08 -5.36 7.16
N SER A 259 14.60 -4.14 7.51
CA SER A 259 13.20 -3.71 7.38
C SER A 259 12.70 -3.64 5.93
N ALA A 260 13.57 -3.84 4.95
CA ALA A 260 13.22 -3.83 3.53
C ALA A 260 13.95 -4.90 2.73
N ALA A 261 13.27 -5.45 1.73
CA ALA A 261 13.81 -6.40 0.77
C ALA A 261 13.24 -6.12 -0.63
N GLY A 262 13.98 -6.54 -1.66
CA GLY A 262 13.55 -6.44 -3.05
C GLY A 262 13.60 -7.79 -3.76
N THR A 263 12.74 -7.96 -4.76
CA THR A 263 12.72 -9.10 -5.68
C THR A 263 12.81 -8.62 -7.13
N GLY A 264 13.37 -9.47 -8.00
CA GLY A 264 13.39 -9.29 -9.45
C GLY A 264 12.86 -10.50 -10.21
N ASP A 265 12.24 -11.46 -9.51
CA ASP A 265 11.81 -12.75 -10.04
C ASP A 265 10.39 -13.15 -9.59
N ALA A 266 9.51 -12.17 -9.45
CA ALA A 266 8.12 -12.35 -9.01
C ALA A 266 7.97 -12.82 -7.55
N GLY A 267 8.92 -12.49 -6.68
CA GLY A 267 8.87 -12.87 -5.27
C GLY A 267 9.33 -14.30 -5.00
N ARG A 268 9.95 -14.99 -5.96
CA ARG A 268 10.54 -16.32 -5.74
C ARG A 268 11.77 -16.23 -4.83
N THR A 269 12.54 -15.15 -4.97
CA THR A 269 13.66 -14.86 -4.08
C THR A 269 13.63 -13.40 -3.63
N TRP A 270 14.03 -13.14 -2.40
CA TRP A 270 14.07 -11.82 -1.79
C TRP A 270 15.48 -11.50 -1.30
N ARG A 271 15.97 -10.31 -1.61
CA ARG A 271 17.29 -9.82 -1.20
C ARG A 271 17.12 -8.64 -0.25
N PRO A 272 17.80 -8.63 0.91
CA PRO A 272 17.73 -7.51 1.82
C PRO A 272 18.29 -6.24 1.18
N ALA A 273 17.72 -5.08 1.55
CA ALA A 273 18.32 -3.80 1.21
C ALA A 273 19.74 -3.71 1.84
N VAL A 274 20.65 -3.07 1.12
CA VAL A 274 22.03 -2.80 1.61
C VAL A 274 21.97 -1.74 2.72
N THR A 275 21.18 -0.70 2.51
CA THR A 275 20.85 0.32 3.51
C THR A 275 19.32 0.38 3.62
N PRO A 276 18.70 -0.34 4.56
CA PRO A 276 17.25 -0.34 4.72
C PRO A 276 16.75 0.97 5.35
N PRO A 277 15.43 1.22 5.34
CA PRO A 277 14.81 2.19 6.25
C PRO A 277 15.27 1.96 7.69
N PRO A 278 15.51 3.03 8.47
CA PRO A 278 16.10 2.89 9.80
C PRO A 278 15.18 2.21 10.82
N ALA A 279 13.86 2.23 10.57
CA ALA A 279 12.84 1.68 11.47
C ALA A 279 11.73 0.97 10.67
N TYR A 280 10.75 0.42 11.39
CA TYR A 280 9.54 -0.16 10.84
C TYR A 280 8.85 0.75 9.81
N ARG A 281 8.41 0.15 8.69
CA ARG A 281 7.58 0.80 7.67
C ARG A 281 6.31 -0.02 7.42
N SER A 282 5.18 0.70 7.37
CA SER A 282 3.84 0.12 7.22
C SER A 282 3.29 0.21 5.82
N GLY A 283 3.83 1.08 4.98
CA GLY A 283 3.39 1.28 3.60
C GLY A 283 4.58 1.49 2.65
N VAL A 284 4.42 1.09 1.38
CA VAL A 284 5.43 1.27 0.32
C VAL A 284 4.77 1.43 -1.04
N THR A 285 5.27 2.36 -1.86
CA THR A 285 4.76 2.54 -3.23
C THR A 285 5.88 2.96 -4.18
N TRP A 286 5.79 2.54 -5.45
CA TRP A 286 6.68 3.01 -6.50
C TRP A 286 6.27 4.40 -6.98
N LEU A 287 7.27 5.27 -7.22
CA LEU A 287 7.00 6.56 -7.84
C LEU A 287 6.70 6.37 -9.34
N PRO A 288 5.56 6.85 -9.85
CA PRO A 288 5.22 6.78 -11.26
C PRO A 288 6.30 7.46 -12.12
N HIS A 289 6.56 6.90 -13.29
CA HIS A 289 7.56 7.38 -14.26
C HIS A 289 9.02 7.34 -13.79
N ARG A 290 9.32 6.85 -12.58
CA ARG A 290 10.65 6.70 -12.00
C ARG A 290 10.91 5.24 -11.62
N ARG A 291 11.23 4.40 -12.58
CA ARG A 291 11.32 2.92 -12.43
C ARG A 291 12.15 2.42 -11.24
N ALA A 292 13.11 3.21 -10.76
CA ALA A 292 13.97 2.82 -9.65
C ALA A 292 13.63 3.55 -8.34
N ALA A 293 12.64 4.45 -8.35
CA ALA A 293 12.31 5.24 -7.17
C ALA A 293 11.02 4.74 -6.50
N ALA A 294 11.04 4.67 -5.16
CA ALA A 294 9.91 4.30 -4.34
C ALA A 294 9.95 5.04 -2.99
N LEU A 295 8.79 5.17 -2.36
CA LEU A 295 8.62 5.71 -1.01
C LEU A 295 8.20 4.59 -0.07
N ALA A 296 8.74 4.60 1.15
CA ALA A 296 8.26 3.79 2.25
C ALA A 296 7.89 4.70 3.43
N VAL A 297 6.71 4.48 4.02
CA VAL A 297 6.22 5.30 5.13
C VAL A 297 6.01 4.45 6.39
N GLY A 298 6.06 5.10 7.54
CA GLY A 298 5.78 4.50 8.83
C GLY A 298 5.63 5.56 9.93
N PRO A 299 5.42 5.15 11.18
CA PRO A 299 5.20 6.06 12.30
C PRO A 299 6.36 7.05 12.56
N THR A 300 7.57 6.71 12.12
CA THR A 300 8.78 7.49 12.39
C THR A 300 9.34 8.19 11.15
N GLY A 301 8.61 8.19 10.04
CA GLY A 301 9.03 8.94 8.85
C GLY A 301 8.76 8.25 7.52
N THR A 302 9.24 8.94 6.50
CA THR A 302 9.23 8.51 5.10
C THR A 302 10.65 8.33 4.61
N ASP A 303 10.92 7.23 3.92
CA ASP A 303 12.19 7.00 3.24
C ASP A 303 11.99 6.92 1.72
N LEU A 304 12.99 7.39 1.01
CA LEU A 304 13.07 7.36 -0.45
C LEU A 304 14.23 6.45 -0.90
N THR A 305 13.93 5.57 -1.83
CA THR A 305 14.94 4.90 -2.65
C THR A 305 14.94 5.45 -4.07
N THR A 306 16.09 5.45 -4.73
CA THR A 306 16.25 5.77 -6.16
C THR A 306 17.00 4.69 -6.94
N ASP A 307 17.24 3.55 -6.30
CA ASP A 307 18.00 2.41 -6.82
C ASP A 307 17.26 1.07 -6.66
N ALA A 308 15.94 1.13 -6.80
CA ALA A 308 15.04 -0.01 -6.73
C ALA A 308 15.08 -0.75 -5.37
N GLY A 309 15.19 -0.01 -4.28
CA GLY A 309 15.12 -0.55 -2.92
C GLY A 309 16.44 -1.08 -2.38
N ARG A 310 17.57 -0.89 -3.09
CA ARG A 310 18.88 -1.31 -2.58
C ARG A 310 19.34 -0.44 -1.42
N THR A 311 19.16 0.88 -1.55
CA THR A 311 19.46 1.83 -0.48
C THR A 311 18.29 2.78 -0.26
N TRP A 312 18.06 3.12 0.99
CA TRP A 312 17.03 4.05 1.41
C TRP A 312 17.65 5.21 2.18
N ARG A 313 17.10 6.40 1.99
CA ARG A 313 17.44 7.59 2.76
C ARG A 313 16.18 8.22 3.32
N THR A 314 16.24 8.75 4.52
CA THR A 314 15.12 9.47 5.12
C THR A 314 14.84 10.75 4.33
N LEU A 315 13.59 10.93 3.98
CA LEU A 315 13.05 12.09 3.28
C LEU A 315 12.33 13.04 4.25
N ASP A 316 11.59 12.47 5.20
CA ASP A 316 10.71 13.18 6.11
C ASP A 316 10.57 12.39 7.40
N THR A 317 10.30 13.06 8.53
CA THR A 317 10.12 12.44 9.86
C THR A 317 8.66 12.41 10.33
N GLY A 318 7.73 12.85 9.49
CA GLY A 318 6.29 12.83 9.79
C GLY A 318 5.73 11.42 9.84
N SER A 319 4.79 11.18 10.75
CA SER A 319 4.13 9.89 10.93
C SER A 319 3.07 9.68 9.87
N TYR A 320 3.20 8.62 9.06
CA TYR A 320 2.19 8.13 8.12
C TYR A 320 2.06 6.62 8.22
N ASP A 321 0.84 6.10 8.05
CA ASP A 321 0.58 4.66 8.05
C ASP A 321 0.53 4.07 6.63
N THR A 322 0.06 4.85 5.66
CA THR A 322 -0.18 4.40 4.28
C THR A 322 0.30 5.43 3.25
N VAL A 323 0.67 4.97 2.07
CA VAL A 323 1.14 5.76 0.93
C VAL A 323 0.69 5.12 -0.36
N ASP A 324 0.18 5.94 -1.30
CA ASP A 324 -0.17 5.48 -2.64
C ASP A 324 0.11 6.55 -3.68
N CYS A 325 0.41 6.12 -4.91
CA CYS A 325 0.73 6.99 -6.04
C CYS A 325 -0.11 6.64 -7.27
N ALA A 326 -0.88 7.59 -7.74
CA ALA A 326 -1.63 7.47 -8.98
C ALA A 326 -0.73 7.50 -10.23
N PRO A 327 -1.18 6.91 -11.35
CA PRO A 327 -0.40 6.87 -12.60
C PRO A 327 0.01 8.24 -13.16
N ASP A 328 -0.72 9.31 -12.85
CA ASP A 328 -0.40 10.69 -13.27
C ASP A 328 0.71 11.35 -12.42
N GLY A 329 1.22 10.65 -11.41
CA GLY A 329 2.25 11.11 -10.50
C GLY A 329 1.72 11.80 -9.24
N GLY A 330 0.42 11.79 -8.98
CA GLY A 330 -0.17 12.24 -7.73
C GLY A 330 0.10 11.23 -6.62
N CYS A 331 1.01 11.54 -5.69
CA CYS A 331 1.31 10.68 -4.54
C CYS A 331 0.73 11.28 -3.27
N TRP A 332 0.15 10.42 -2.44
CA TRP A 332 -0.52 10.78 -1.20
C TRP A 332 -0.02 9.91 -0.05
N ALA A 333 -0.05 10.44 1.15
CA ALA A 333 0.19 9.69 2.39
C ALA A 333 -0.88 10.06 3.42
N ALA A 334 -1.20 9.12 4.30
CA ALA A 334 -2.14 9.35 5.39
C ALA A 334 -1.76 8.54 6.64
N GLY A 335 -2.29 8.96 7.81
CA GLY A 335 -1.91 8.33 9.06
C GLY A 335 -2.80 8.72 10.24
N GLU A 336 -2.22 8.69 11.42
CA GLU A 336 -2.91 9.00 12.66
C GLU A 336 -3.28 10.48 12.79
N GLN A 337 -4.20 10.78 13.71
CA GLN A 337 -4.64 12.15 14.02
C GLN A 337 -5.20 12.89 12.81
N GLY A 338 -5.90 12.20 11.92
CA GLY A 338 -6.47 12.80 10.72
C GLY A 338 -5.47 13.24 9.67
N ARG A 339 -4.19 12.90 9.83
CA ARG A 339 -3.11 13.36 8.95
C ARG A 339 -3.28 12.86 7.53
N ALA A 340 -3.18 13.77 6.59
CA ALA A 340 -3.04 13.49 5.17
C ALA A 340 -2.04 14.47 4.54
N ALA A 341 -1.35 14.04 3.50
CA ALA A 341 -0.40 14.86 2.76
C ALA A 341 -0.34 14.47 1.30
N ARG A 342 0.07 15.40 0.44
CA ARG A 342 0.36 15.15 -0.96
C ARG A 342 1.84 15.46 -1.23
N LEU A 343 2.50 14.59 -2.00
CA LEU A 343 3.89 14.81 -2.40
C LEU A 343 3.98 15.97 -3.41
N GLU A 344 4.88 16.91 -3.14
CA GLU A 344 5.19 18.06 -3.99
C GLU A 344 6.70 18.09 -4.27
N ASN A 345 7.11 18.59 -5.47
CA ASN A 345 8.52 18.71 -5.89
C ASN A 345 9.02 20.12 -5.68
#